data_0abafa4b084ec68a3cefd5160f1788c5
#
_entry.id   0abafa4b084ec68a3cefd5160f1788c5
#
_cell.length_a   1.000
_cell.length_b   1.000
_cell.length_c   1.000
_cell.angle_alpha   90.00
_cell.angle_beta   90.00
_cell.angle_gamma   90.00
#
_symmetry.space_group_name_H-M   'P 1'
#
loop_
_entity.id
_entity.type
_entity.pdbx_description
1 polymer ?
#
loop_
_entity_poly.entity_id
_entity_poly.type
_entity_poly.pdbx_seq_one_letter_code
_entity_poly.pdbx_strand_id
1 'polypeptide(L)'
;MIKQRKIELLAPAKNLECGIAAIDHGADAVYIGAPKFGARAAAVNSLEDIAALVEYAHLYNARIYVTVNTILKDEELQETEKMIWALFRAGVDALIVQDMGITGLNLPPIPLHASTQMDNRTVEKVRFLADAGFRQVVLARELSLREISKIHEACPDVPLEIFVHGALCVSYSGQCYVSQACFGRSANRGECAQFCRLPFSLVDAEGRVIVEDKHLLSLKDLNQSDELEALLDAGASSFKIEGRLKDVSYVKNVTAAYRRKLDAIFARRKEYARASSGSCRYAFNPQLDKSFSRGFTHYYLHGRTKDVFSFDTPKSLGEEMGTMKEARGNYLTVAGLKSFNNGDGVCYIDEQGRLQGFRINRVEGNKLYPQEMPRIKPRTVLYRNFDQEFEKILARKSSERRIAVSVRLTDTPFGFALTLTDEDDNSVTLSLAREKEPARTPQEENLKTQLAKFGNTPFEVVRIDIDFAGNWFLPASVLADFRRQAVEKLISARRINYRRELFVLKPTAHAFPQSTLTYLGNVMNGQAVSFYAGHGVASIAPAFERAPAEKAVLMFCKHCLRYSMGWCPVHQRERSPYREPYYLVSTDGKRFRLEFDCKNCQMKVNAV
;
A
#
# COMPACT_ATOMS: atom_id res chain seq x y z
N MET A 1 12.27 22.99 -20.81
CA MET A 1 11.51 22.56 -19.63
C MET A 1 12.14 21.26 -19.12
N ILE A 2 12.42 21.15 -17.83
CA ILE A 2 12.91 19.90 -17.21
C ILE A 2 11.77 18.89 -17.30
N LYS A 3 12.01 17.72 -17.90
CA LYS A 3 11.02 16.64 -17.94
C LYS A 3 10.79 16.13 -16.52
N GLN A 4 9.63 16.43 -15.95
CA GLN A 4 9.29 15.99 -14.60
C GLN A 4 9.10 14.47 -14.53
N ARG A 5 9.68 13.84 -13.52
CA ARG A 5 9.42 12.43 -13.18
C ARG A 5 8.10 12.34 -12.41
N LYS A 6 7.13 11.63 -12.96
CA LYS A 6 5.84 11.36 -12.31
C LYS A 6 6.04 10.35 -11.19
N ILE A 7 5.60 10.68 -10.00
CA ILE A 7 5.71 9.86 -8.79
C ILE A 7 4.33 9.41 -8.36
N GLU A 8 4.20 8.12 -8.13
CA GLU A 8 2.94 7.47 -7.79
C GLU A 8 2.87 7.12 -6.30
N LEU A 9 1.78 7.48 -5.64
CA LEU A 9 1.36 6.96 -4.35
C LEU A 9 0.31 5.87 -4.57
N LEU A 10 0.68 4.62 -4.33
CA LEU A 10 -0.16 3.44 -4.55
C LEU A 10 -0.78 2.96 -3.23
N ALA A 11 -2.08 3.14 -3.10
CA ALA A 11 -2.84 2.79 -1.91
C ALA A 11 -3.57 1.43 -2.04
N PRO A 12 -3.78 0.71 -0.93
CA PRO A 12 -4.52 -0.54 -0.92
C PRO A 12 -6.03 -0.31 -0.91
N ALA A 13 -6.79 -1.20 -1.55
CA ALA A 13 -8.22 -1.29 -1.38
C ALA A 13 -8.66 -2.71 -1.02
N LYS A 14 -9.45 -2.83 0.05
CA LYS A 14 -10.15 -4.06 0.41
C LYS A 14 -11.39 -4.25 -0.45
N ASN A 15 -12.10 -3.17 -0.74
CA ASN A 15 -13.34 -3.09 -1.47
C ASN A 15 -13.46 -1.72 -2.16
N LEU A 16 -14.57 -1.50 -2.88
CA LEU A 16 -14.88 -0.24 -3.57
C LEU A 16 -14.81 0.98 -2.64
N GLU A 17 -15.38 0.92 -1.44
CA GLU A 17 -15.37 2.02 -0.47
C GLU A 17 -13.92 2.45 -0.11
N CYS A 18 -13.07 1.47 0.19
CA CYS A 18 -11.65 1.73 0.48
C CYS A 18 -10.93 2.34 -0.72
N GLY A 19 -11.26 1.90 -1.94
CA GLY A 19 -10.68 2.42 -3.17
C GLY A 19 -11.03 3.89 -3.41
N ILE A 20 -12.31 4.25 -3.29
CA ILE A 20 -12.79 5.64 -3.39
C ILE A 20 -12.14 6.49 -2.29
N ALA A 21 -12.11 6.01 -1.05
CA ALA A 21 -11.47 6.71 0.05
C ALA A 21 -9.98 6.95 -0.20
N ALA A 22 -9.26 6.00 -0.79
CA ALA A 22 -7.86 6.17 -1.17
C ALA A 22 -7.67 7.29 -2.21
N ILE A 23 -8.50 7.31 -3.26
CA ILE A 23 -8.47 8.37 -4.30
C ILE A 23 -8.73 9.74 -3.67
N ASP A 24 -9.79 9.88 -2.86
CA ASP A 24 -10.16 11.14 -2.20
C ASP A 24 -9.07 11.66 -1.25
N HIS A 25 -8.29 10.75 -0.66
CA HIS A 25 -7.19 11.08 0.24
C HIS A 25 -5.83 11.19 -0.46
N GLY A 26 -5.79 11.18 -1.80
CA GLY A 26 -4.64 11.58 -2.61
C GLY A 26 -3.80 10.44 -3.17
N ALA A 27 -4.33 9.22 -3.26
CA ALA A 27 -3.68 8.15 -4.00
C ALA A 27 -3.61 8.49 -5.50
N ASP A 28 -2.49 8.21 -6.13
CA ASP A 28 -2.29 8.30 -7.58
C ASP A 28 -2.67 7.01 -8.28
N ALA A 29 -2.62 5.90 -7.54
CA ALA A 29 -3.13 4.61 -7.97
C ALA A 29 -3.68 3.81 -6.79
N VAL A 30 -4.56 2.85 -7.09
CA VAL A 30 -5.12 1.93 -6.10
C VAL A 30 -4.91 0.50 -6.59
N TYR A 31 -4.45 -0.38 -5.70
CA TYR A 31 -4.43 -1.81 -5.99
C TYR A 31 -5.49 -2.56 -5.19
N ILE A 32 -6.24 -3.40 -5.90
CA ILE A 32 -7.40 -4.13 -5.40
C ILE A 32 -7.28 -5.62 -5.77
N GLY A 33 -7.90 -6.50 -4.99
CA GLY A 33 -7.93 -7.94 -5.29
C GLY A 33 -8.85 -8.25 -6.48
N ALA A 34 -8.40 -9.15 -7.36
CA ALA A 34 -9.25 -9.73 -8.39
C ALA A 34 -10.41 -10.54 -7.77
N PRO A 35 -11.44 -10.88 -8.55
CA PRO A 35 -12.49 -11.81 -8.12
C PRO A 35 -11.95 -13.17 -7.67
N LYS A 36 -10.79 -13.60 -8.23
CA LYS A 36 -10.05 -14.82 -7.86
C LYS A 36 -8.54 -14.59 -7.99
N PHE A 37 -7.73 -15.52 -7.48
CA PHE A 37 -6.27 -15.60 -7.69
C PHE A 37 -5.45 -14.42 -7.14
N GLY A 38 -5.97 -13.69 -6.16
CA GLY A 38 -5.22 -12.67 -5.44
C GLY A 38 -4.55 -13.21 -4.18
N ALA A 39 -3.35 -12.72 -3.81
CA ALA A 39 -2.57 -13.15 -2.63
C ALA A 39 -3.24 -12.82 -1.27
N ARG A 40 -4.51 -12.49 -1.25
CA ARG A 40 -5.35 -12.30 -0.06
C ARG A 40 -6.76 -12.81 -0.39
N ALA A 41 -7.00 -14.09 -0.21
CA ALA A 41 -8.27 -14.73 -0.52
C ALA A 41 -9.50 -14.09 0.18
N ALA A 42 -9.29 -13.42 1.32
CA ALA A 42 -10.34 -12.71 2.05
C ALA A 42 -10.69 -11.30 1.50
N ALA A 43 -10.01 -10.82 0.45
CA ALA A 43 -10.26 -9.50 -0.17
C ALA A 43 -10.65 -9.67 -1.65
N VAL A 44 -11.73 -10.39 -1.90
CA VAL A 44 -12.30 -10.64 -3.22
C VAL A 44 -13.28 -9.52 -3.58
N ASN A 45 -13.22 -9.03 -4.82
CA ASN A 45 -14.10 -7.97 -5.31
C ASN A 45 -14.82 -8.40 -6.58
N SER A 46 -16.05 -7.95 -6.77
CA SER A 46 -16.79 -8.19 -8.00
C SER A 46 -16.21 -7.40 -9.19
N LEU A 47 -16.51 -7.82 -10.40
CA LEU A 47 -16.09 -7.09 -11.60
C LEU A 47 -16.79 -5.73 -11.68
N GLU A 48 -18.02 -5.64 -11.21
CA GLU A 48 -18.83 -4.43 -11.14
C GLU A 48 -18.22 -3.40 -10.18
N ASP A 49 -17.79 -3.81 -8.98
CA ASP A 49 -17.12 -2.93 -8.03
C ASP A 49 -15.78 -2.41 -8.58
N ILE A 50 -15.03 -3.28 -9.26
CA ILE A 50 -13.77 -2.89 -9.92
C ILE A 50 -14.05 -1.86 -11.03
N ALA A 51 -15.07 -2.09 -11.87
CA ALA A 51 -15.44 -1.16 -12.94
C ALA A 51 -15.88 0.20 -12.38
N ALA A 52 -16.69 0.21 -11.33
CA ALA A 52 -17.11 1.44 -10.65
C ALA A 52 -15.91 2.21 -10.06
N LEU A 53 -14.93 1.49 -9.48
CA LEU A 53 -13.70 2.10 -8.98
C LEU A 53 -12.84 2.68 -10.11
N VAL A 54 -12.75 1.99 -11.24
CA VAL A 54 -12.03 2.46 -12.44
C VAL A 54 -12.66 3.76 -12.95
N GLU A 55 -13.97 3.81 -13.11
CA GLU A 55 -14.68 5.00 -13.56
C GLU A 55 -14.44 6.20 -12.64
N TYR A 56 -14.47 5.96 -11.32
CA TYR A 56 -14.19 7.00 -10.33
C TYR A 56 -12.74 7.48 -10.39
N ALA A 57 -11.79 6.57 -10.45
CA ALA A 57 -10.36 6.87 -10.44
C ALA A 57 -9.91 7.65 -11.69
N HIS A 58 -10.40 7.25 -12.88
CA HIS A 58 -10.04 7.86 -14.15
C HIS A 58 -10.48 9.32 -14.24
N LEU A 59 -11.51 9.75 -13.48
CA LEU A 59 -11.87 11.16 -13.35
C LEU A 59 -10.72 12.01 -12.81
N TYR A 60 -9.87 11.44 -11.98
CA TYR A 60 -8.69 12.10 -11.39
C TYR A 60 -7.37 11.69 -12.06
N ASN A 61 -7.39 11.08 -13.23
CA ASN A 61 -6.22 10.46 -13.87
C ASN A 61 -5.48 9.48 -12.92
N ALA A 62 -6.15 8.93 -11.92
CA ALA A 62 -5.62 7.90 -11.04
C ALA A 62 -5.83 6.53 -11.67
N ARG A 63 -4.93 5.57 -11.36
CA ARG A 63 -4.88 4.24 -11.97
C ARG A 63 -5.41 3.15 -11.06
N ILE A 64 -5.95 2.09 -11.65
CA ILE A 64 -6.41 0.91 -10.91
C ILE A 64 -5.60 -0.31 -11.34
N TYR A 65 -4.92 -0.93 -10.37
CA TYR A 65 -4.16 -2.16 -10.57
C TYR A 65 -4.86 -3.33 -9.88
N VAL A 66 -5.04 -4.42 -10.60
CA VAL A 66 -5.67 -5.61 -10.05
C VAL A 66 -4.62 -6.68 -9.77
N THR A 67 -4.68 -7.26 -8.55
CA THR A 67 -3.72 -8.31 -8.18
C THR A 67 -4.21 -9.68 -8.60
N VAL A 68 -3.44 -10.34 -9.48
CA VAL A 68 -3.54 -11.74 -9.90
C VAL A 68 -2.20 -12.38 -9.54
N ASN A 69 -1.84 -12.33 -8.26
CA ASN A 69 -0.48 -12.58 -7.78
C ASN A 69 -0.37 -13.79 -6.86
N THR A 70 -1.03 -14.86 -7.24
CA THR A 70 -0.83 -16.23 -6.72
C THR A 70 -0.22 -17.12 -7.80
N ILE A 71 0.39 -18.22 -7.40
CA ILE A 71 0.74 -19.29 -8.34
C ILE A 71 -0.54 -20.01 -8.78
N LEU A 72 -0.59 -20.39 -10.04
CA LEU A 72 -1.77 -20.96 -10.70
C LEU A 72 -1.55 -22.43 -11.03
N LYS A 73 -2.59 -23.24 -10.91
CA LYS A 73 -2.61 -24.60 -11.42
C LYS A 73 -2.95 -24.63 -12.91
N ASP A 74 -2.63 -25.73 -13.60
CA ASP A 74 -2.92 -25.87 -15.03
C ASP A 74 -4.42 -25.68 -15.34
N GLU A 75 -5.30 -26.24 -14.51
CA GLU A 75 -6.76 -26.15 -14.64
C GLU A 75 -7.32 -24.72 -14.41
N GLU A 76 -6.56 -23.83 -13.77
CA GLU A 76 -6.98 -22.46 -13.46
C GLU A 76 -6.61 -21.47 -14.57
N LEU A 77 -5.72 -21.83 -15.50
CA LEU A 77 -5.17 -20.93 -16.52
C LEU A 77 -6.26 -20.37 -17.44
N GLN A 78 -7.19 -21.22 -17.92
CA GLN A 78 -8.26 -20.78 -18.82
C GLN A 78 -9.24 -19.81 -18.13
N GLU A 79 -9.57 -20.06 -16.86
CA GLU A 79 -10.42 -19.15 -16.09
C GLU A 79 -9.70 -17.81 -15.85
N THR A 80 -8.40 -17.87 -15.54
CA THR A 80 -7.56 -16.68 -15.36
C THR A 80 -7.52 -15.83 -16.62
N GLU A 81 -7.35 -16.43 -17.81
CA GLU A 81 -7.37 -15.72 -19.08
C GLU A 81 -8.70 -14.99 -19.31
N LYS A 82 -9.84 -15.68 -19.12
CA LYS A 82 -11.17 -15.07 -19.23
C LYS A 82 -11.36 -13.90 -18.26
N MET A 83 -10.92 -14.05 -17.02
CA MET A 83 -10.97 -13.01 -16.01
C MET A 83 -10.10 -11.80 -16.40
N ILE A 84 -8.88 -12.00 -16.90
CA ILE A 84 -8.00 -10.92 -17.36
C ILE A 84 -8.66 -10.11 -18.49
N TRP A 85 -9.29 -10.79 -19.46
CA TRP A 85 -10.05 -10.11 -20.51
C TRP A 85 -11.23 -9.31 -19.97
N ALA A 86 -11.93 -9.81 -18.96
CA ALA A 86 -13.02 -9.08 -18.30
C ALA A 86 -12.51 -7.84 -17.57
N LEU A 87 -11.40 -7.95 -16.83
CA LEU A 87 -10.74 -6.83 -16.14
C LEU A 87 -10.26 -5.75 -17.14
N PHE A 88 -9.69 -6.17 -18.27
CA PHE A 88 -9.29 -5.25 -19.33
C PHE A 88 -10.47 -4.48 -19.90
N ARG A 89 -11.60 -5.17 -20.18
CA ARG A 89 -12.84 -4.50 -20.64
C ARG A 89 -13.44 -3.58 -19.60
N ALA A 90 -13.30 -3.89 -18.30
CA ALA A 90 -13.69 -3.03 -17.19
C ALA A 90 -12.81 -1.78 -17.04
N GLY A 91 -11.73 -1.66 -17.81
CA GLY A 91 -10.88 -0.45 -17.82
C GLY A 91 -9.67 -0.50 -16.88
N VAL A 92 -9.35 -1.65 -16.28
CA VAL A 92 -8.18 -1.82 -15.41
C VAL A 92 -6.88 -1.43 -16.13
N ASP A 93 -6.00 -0.69 -15.45
CA ASP A 93 -4.79 -0.10 -16.05
C ASP A 93 -3.61 -1.07 -16.11
N ALA A 94 -3.44 -1.94 -15.11
CA ALA A 94 -2.40 -2.97 -15.09
C ALA A 94 -2.76 -4.14 -14.17
N LEU A 95 -2.07 -5.26 -14.34
CA LEU A 95 -2.14 -6.43 -13.46
C LEU A 95 -0.85 -6.57 -12.66
N ILE A 96 -0.96 -6.83 -11.36
CA ILE A 96 0.17 -7.21 -10.52
C ILE A 96 0.18 -8.74 -10.45
N VAL A 97 1.19 -9.38 -11.03
CA VAL A 97 1.23 -10.83 -11.23
C VAL A 97 2.45 -11.48 -10.57
N GLN A 98 2.34 -12.77 -10.23
CA GLN A 98 3.42 -13.60 -9.69
C GLN A 98 3.79 -14.73 -10.66
N ASP A 99 2.80 -15.44 -11.20
CA ASP A 99 2.99 -16.64 -11.99
C ASP A 99 3.45 -16.30 -13.41
N MET A 100 4.61 -16.81 -13.82
CA MET A 100 5.11 -16.60 -15.18
C MET A 100 4.30 -17.34 -16.24
N GLY A 101 3.49 -18.32 -15.87
CA GLY A 101 2.55 -18.98 -16.79
C GLY A 101 1.50 -18.04 -17.37
N ILE A 102 1.22 -16.91 -16.72
CA ILE A 102 0.32 -15.87 -17.26
C ILE A 102 0.87 -15.31 -18.58
N THR A 103 2.19 -15.24 -18.75
CA THR A 103 2.80 -14.72 -19.98
C THR A 103 2.56 -15.61 -21.21
N GLY A 104 2.22 -16.88 -21.00
CA GLY A 104 1.85 -17.82 -22.06
C GLY A 104 0.37 -17.83 -22.44
N LEU A 105 -0.47 -17.02 -21.78
CA LEU A 105 -1.89 -16.90 -22.09
C LEU A 105 -2.12 -15.91 -23.24
N ASN A 106 -3.28 -16.00 -23.88
CA ASN A 106 -3.75 -15.00 -24.85
C ASN A 106 -4.23 -13.75 -24.10
N LEU A 107 -3.32 -12.83 -23.81
CA LEU A 107 -3.60 -11.63 -23.02
C LEU A 107 -4.13 -10.48 -23.88
N PRO A 108 -5.04 -9.63 -23.35
CA PRO A 108 -5.30 -8.33 -23.94
C PRO A 108 -4.04 -7.43 -23.82
N PRO A 109 -3.99 -6.28 -24.51
CA PRO A 109 -2.87 -5.34 -24.42
C PRO A 109 -2.86 -4.59 -23.07
N ILE A 110 -2.61 -5.32 -21.98
CA ILE A 110 -2.58 -4.81 -20.60
C ILE A 110 -1.18 -4.90 -20.02
N PRO A 111 -0.66 -3.83 -19.38
CA PRO A 111 0.61 -3.86 -18.67
C PRO A 111 0.64 -4.88 -17.54
N LEU A 112 1.77 -5.59 -17.40
CA LEU A 112 2.06 -6.48 -16.28
C LEU A 112 3.07 -5.84 -15.35
N HIS A 113 2.78 -5.81 -14.05
CA HIS A 113 3.68 -5.42 -12.98
C HIS A 113 4.17 -6.65 -12.23
N ALA A 114 5.48 -6.77 -12.05
CA ALA A 114 6.07 -7.90 -11.33
C ALA A 114 5.82 -7.77 -9.84
N SER A 115 5.05 -8.68 -9.26
CA SER A 115 4.75 -8.70 -7.83
C SER A 115 6.02 -8.91 -6.99
N THR A 116 6.05 -8.36 -5.77
CA THR A 116 7.09 -8.69 -4.78
C THR A 116 7.13 -10.20 -4.47
N GLN A 117 6.05 -10.93 -4.73
CA GLN A 117 5.98 -12.39 -4.58
C GLN A 117 6.92 -13.15 -5.55
N MET A 118 7.50 -12.47 -6.55
CA MET A 118 8.54 -13.02 -7.42
C MET A 118 9.95 -12.93 -6.84
N ASP A 119 10.10 -12.41 -5.62
CA ASP A 119 11.40 -12.23 -4.95
C ASP A 119 12.38 -11.32 -5.71
N ASN A 120 11.98 -10.08 -5.94
CA ASN A 120 12.71 -9.10 -6.74
C ASN A 120 13.77 -8.38 -5.90
N ARG A 121 14.94 -9.00 -5.70
CA ARG A 121 16.02 -8.51 -4.83
C ARG A 121 17.33 -8.19 -5.53
N THR A 122 17.53 -8.64 -6.77
CA THR A 122 18.81 -8.49 -7.46
C THR A 122 18.67 -7.74 -8.78
N VAL A 123 19.76 -7.12 -9.21
CA VAL A 123 19.84 -6.42 -10.51
C VAL A 123 19.46 -7.35 -11.66
N GLU A 124 20.02 -8.57 -11.66
CA GLU A 124 19.80 -9.55 -12.72
C GLU A 124 18.32 -9.94 -12.83
N LYS A 125 17.65 -10.13 -11.69
CA LYS A 125 16.22 -10.47 -11.66
C LYS A 125 15.37 -9.32 -12.20
N VAL A 126 15.64 -8.08 -11.77
CA VAL A 126 14.89 -6.89 -12.21
C VAL A 126 15.09 -6.65 -13.70
N ARG A 127 16.34 -6.76 -14.19
CA ARG A 127 16.65 -6.63 -15.62
C ARG A 127 15.92 -7.69 -16.42
N PHE A 128 16.00 -8.96 -16.01
CA PHE A 128 15.28 -10.05 -16.67
C PHE A 128 13.77 -9.77 -16.77
N LEU A 129 13.14 -9.32 -15.70
CA LEU A 129 11.71 -9.01 -15.70
C LEU A 129 11.37 -7.84 -16.65
N ALA A 130 12.22 -6.81 -16.71
CA ALA A 130 12.06 -5.72 -17.65
C ALA A 130 12.19 -6.20 -19.11
N ASP A 131 13.22 -7.01 -19.38
CA ASP A 131 13.46 -7.60 -20.71
C ASP A 131 12.34 -8.57 -21.11
N ALA A 132 11.71 -9.25 -20.14
CA ALA A 132 10.54 -10.08 -20.34
C ALA A 132 9.22 -9.29 -20.52
N GLY A 133 9.28 -7.95 -20.50
CA GLY A 133 8.16 -7.06 -20.80
C GLY A 133 7.35 -6.57 -19.60
N PHE A 134 7.82 -6.78 -18.37
CA PHE A 134 7.15 -6.19 -17.21
C PHE A 134 7.38 -4.68 -17.18
N ARG A 135 6.28 -3.93 -17.01
CA ARG A 135 6.27 -2.46 -17.08
C ARG A 135 6.62 -1.78 -15.76
N GLN A 136 6.55 -2.51 -14.65
CA GLN A 136 6.92 -2.05 -13.31
C GLN A 136 7.36 -3.24 -12.46
N VAL A 137 8.31 -3.03 -11.56
CA VAL A 137 8.82 -4.10 -10.67
C VAL A 137 8.67 -3.67 -9.22
N VAL A 138 7.93 -4.49 -8.44
CA VAL A 138 7.78 -4.31 -6.99
C VAL A 138 8.97 -4.94 -6.30
N LEU A 139 9.85 -4.12 -5.73
CA LEU A 139 11.04 -4.59 -5.03
C LEU A 139 10.71 -5.26 -3.70
N ALA A 140 11.61 -6.13 -3.27
CA ALA A 140 11.54 -6.74 -1.95
C ALA A 140 11.75 -5.70 -0.83
N ARG A 141 11.06 -5.87 0.30
CA ARG A 141 11.09 -4.93 1.44
C ARG A 141 12.43 -4.92 2.19
N GLU A 142 13.23 -5.96 2.01
CA GLU A 142 14.50 -6.19 2.70
C GLU A 142 15.67 -5.38 2.15
N LEU A 143 15.48 -4.69 1.02
CA LEU A 143 16.54 -3.93 0.35
C LEU A 143 16.90 -2.65 1.12
N SER A 144 18.19 -2.35 1.15
CA SER A 144 18.74 -1.07 1.61
C SER A 144 18.68 -0.01 0.49
N LEU A 145 18.77 1.27 0.85
CA LEU A 145 18.89 2.38 -0.12
C LEU A 145 19.97 2.12 -1.17
N ARG A 146 21.14 1.63 -0.73
CA ARG A 146 22.26 1.30 -1.63
C ARG A 146 21.90 0.21 -2.65
N GLU A 147 21.18 -0.82 -2.22
CA GLU A 147 20.74 -1.91 -3.12
C GLU A 147 19.67 -1.42 -4.11
N ILE A 148 18.76 -0.56 -3.66
CA ILE A 148 17.76 0.08 -4.53
C ILE A 148 18.44 0.96 -5.59
N SER A 149 19.37 1.83 -5.20
CA SER A 149 20.13 2.68 -6.13
C SER A 149 20.88 1.86 -7.17
N LYS A 150 21.54 0.77 -6.77
CA LYS A 150 22.23 -0.14 -7.71
C LYS A 150 21.29 -0.76 -8.73
N ILE A 151 20.09 -1.14 -8.31
CA ILE A 151 19.08 -1.69 -9.22
C ILE A 151 18.62 -0.59 -10.21
N HIS A 152 18.36 0.62 -9.72
CA HIS A 152 17.97 1.74 -10.56
C HIS A 152 19.05 2.14 -11.56
N GLU A 153 20.30 2.26 -11.12
CA GLU A 153 21.46 2.56 -11.98
C GLU A 153 21.62 1.53 -13.10
N ALA A 154 21.39 0.26 -12.80
CA ALA A 154 21.48 -0.83 -13.77
C ALA A 154 20.26 -0.96 -14.69
N CYS A 155 19.10 -0.47 -14.27
CA CYS A 155 17.81 -0.56 -14.98
C CYS A 155 17.06 0.79 -14.89
N PRO A 156 17.60 1.90 -15.45
CA PRO A 156 17.08 3.26 -15.23
C PRO A 156 15.69 3.49 -15.82
N ASP A 157 15.33 2.75 -16.86
CA ASP A 157 14.05 2.86 -17.57
C ASP A 157 12.91 2.06 -16.91
N VAL A 158 13.23 1.25 -15.89
CA VAL A 158 12.25 0.40 -15.20
C VAL A 158 11.68 1.15 -14.00
N PRO A 159 10.36 1.45 -13.96
CA PRO A 159 9.71 1.98 -12.78
C PRO A 159 9.83 1.01 -11.59
N LEU A 160 10.46 1.47 -10.52
CA LEU A 160 10.62 0.71 -9.28
C LEU A 160 9.53 1.07 -8.29
N GLU A 161 8.77 0.06 -7.83
CA GLU A 161 7.75 0.19 -6.81
C GLU A 161 8.30 -0.31 -5.46
N ILE A 162 8.17 0.51 -4.42
CA ILE A 162 8.73 0.24 -3.10
C ILE A 162 7.64 0.32 -2.05
N PHE A 163 7.55 -0.69 -1.18
CA PHE A 163 6.69 -0.62 0.00
C PHE A 163 7.23 0.41 0.99
N VAL A 164 6.36 1.32 1.44
CA VAL A 164 6.73 2.40 2.36
C VAL A 164 5.99 2.34 3.69
N HIS A 165 4.89 1.59 3.79
CA HIS A 165 4.11 1.52 5.03
C HIS A 165 3.42 0.18 5.21
N GLY A 166 3.22 -0.22 6.49
CA GLY A 166 2.35 -1.30 6.90
C GLY A 166 3.07 -2.63 7.19
N ALA A 167 2.32 -3.72 7.21
CA ALA A 167 2.79 -5.01 7.70
C ALA A 167 3.96 -5.58 6.91
N LEU A 168 4.99 -6.02 7.65
CA LEU A 168 6.13 -6.77 7.11
C LEU A 168 5.88 -8.28 7.12
N CYS A 169 6.40 -8.96 6.11
CA CYS A 169 6.58 -10.41 6.11
C CYS A 169 7.98 -10.72 6.62
N VAL A 170 8.12 -11.69 7.55
CA VAL A 170 9.43 -12.08 8.09
C VAL A 170 10.24 -12.92 7.11
N SER A 171 9.56 -13.72 6.28
CA SER A 171 10.18 -14.43 5.16
C SER A 171 10.26 -13.56 3.94
N TYR A 172 11.25 -13.77 3.10
CA TYR A 172 11.25 -13.19 1.76
C TYR A 172 9.94 -13.51 1.04
N SER A 173 9.39 -12.52 0.35
CA SER A 173 8.12 -12.67 -0.35
C SER A 173 8.19 -13.78 -1.40
N GLY A 174 7.16 -14.65 -1.43
CA GLY A 174 7.13 -15.82 -2.31
C GLY A 174 7.95 -17.01 -1.81
N GLN A 175 8.70 -16.90 -0.71
CA GLN A 175 9.58 -17.95 -0.17
C GLN A 175 9.18 -18.41 1.24
N CYS A 176 7.87 -18.51 1.50
CA CYS A 176 7.31 -19.02 2.75
C CYS A 176 6.39 -20.20 2.49
N TYR A 177 6.79 -21.38 2.88
CA TYR A 177 6.10 -22.66 2.66
C TYR A 177 5.52 -23.25 3.94
N VAL A 178 5.76 -22.63 5.10
CA VAL A 178 5.35 -23.14 6.41
C VAL A 178 3.83 -23.28 6.51
N SER A 179 3.06 -22.38 5.90
CA SER A 179 1.59 -22.47 5.90
C SER A 179 1.11 -23.71 5.15
N GLN A 180 1.74 -24.05 4.03
CA GLN A 180 1.43 -25.27 3.28
C GLN A 180 1.85 -26.52 4.06
N ALA A 181 3.07 -26.53 4.59
CA ALA A 181 3.63 -27.69 5.29
C ALA A 181 2.89 -28.02 6.60
N CYS A 182 2.49 -27.00 7.37
CA CYS A 182 1.93 -27.19 8.71
C CYS A 182 0.39 -27.14 8.77
N PHE A 183 -0.26 -26.48 7.80
CA PHE A 183 -1.70 -26.18 7.88
C PHE A 183 -2.46 -26.53 6.59
N GLY A 184 -1.80 -27.08 5.56
CA GLY A 184 -2.43 -27.38 4.27
C GLY A 184 -2.91 -26.14 3.49
N ARG A 185 -2.45 -24.94 3.84
CA ARG A 185 -2.87 -23.65 3.28
C ARG A 185 -1.65 -22.93 2.71
N SER A 186 -1.67 -22.61 1.43
CA SER A 186 -0.51 -21.98 0.79
C SER A 186 -0.54 -20.43 0.91
N ALA A 187 0.56 -19.87 1.43
CA ALA A 187 0.79 -18.43 1.41
C ALA A 187 0.97 -17.88 -0.02
N ASN A 188 1.54 -18.68 -0.94
CA ASN A 188 1.69 -18.36 -2.36
C ASN A 188 0.37 -18.45 -3.14
N ARG A 189 -0.67 -19.01 -2.52
CA ARG A 189 -2.04 -19.06 -3.06
C ARG A 189 -3.04 -18.19 -2.30
N GLY A 190 -2.53 -17.25 -1.49
CA GLY A 190 -3.37 -16.26 -0.79
C GLY A 190 -3.88 -16.69 0.59
N GLU A 191 -3.52 -17.88 1.08
CA GLU A 191 -4.07 -18.47 2.30
C GLU A 191 -3.03 -18.57 3.43
N CYS A 192 -2.27 -17.51 3.65
CA CYS A 192 -1.27 -17.45 4.71
C CYS A 192 -1.88 -17.72 6.10
N ALA A 193 -1.36 -18.72 6.83
CA ALA A 193 -1.79 -19.05 8.19
C ALA A 193 -1.23 -18.12 9.27
N GLN A 194 -0.40 -17.13 8.90
CA GLN A 194 0.26 -16.20 9.83
C GLN A 194 1.10 -16.91 10.91
N PHE A 195 1.74 -18.02 10.58
CA PHE A 195 2.64 -18.77 11.46
C PHE A 195 3.63 -17.88 12.21
N CYS A 196 4.21 -16.89 11.54
CA CYS A 196 5.15 -15.94 12.13
C CYS A 196 4.54 -15.04 13.23
N ARG A 197 3.23 -15.11 13.47
CA ARG A 197 2.53 -14.36 14.53
C ARG A 197 2.16 -15.25 15.72
N LEU A 198 2.46 -16.55 15.66
CA LEU A 198 2.27 -17.46 16.77
C LEU A 198 3.37 -17.27 17.81
N PRO A 199 3.11 -17.61 19.08
CA PRO A 199 4.14 -17.67 20.11
C PRO A 199 5.00 -18.92 19.95
N PHE A 200 6.28 -18.80 20.29
CA PHE A 200 7.27 -19.86 20.27
C PHE A 200 8.20 -19.75 21.47
N SER A 201 8.67 -20.90 21.97
CA SER A 201 9.86 -20.96 22.81
C SER A 201 11.10 -21.22 21.94
N LEU A 202 12.19 -20.50 22.23
CA LEU A 202 13.51 -20.77 21.65
C LEU A 202 14.25 -21.72 22.57
N VAL A 203 14.71 -22.85 22.05
CA VAL A 203 15.48 -23.83 22.83
C VAL A 203 16.77 -24.19 22.12
N ASP A 204 17.77 -24.61 22.87
CA ASP A 204 19.06 -25.06 22.34
C ASP A 204 19.08 -26.56 22.01
N ALA A 205 20.23 -27.07 21.57
CA ALA A 205 20.40 -28.48 21.21
C ALA A 205 20.19 -29.45 22.38
N GLU A 206 20.36 -28.99 23.62
CA GLU A 206 20.20 -29.78 24.86
C GLU A 206 18.79 -29.63 25.43
N GLY A 207 17.91 -28.85 24.78
CA GLY A 207 16.54 -28.61 25.24
C GLY A 207 16.42 -27.52 26.32
N ARG A 208 17.51 -26.77 26.60
CA ARG A 208 17.44 -25.64 27.55
C ARG A 208 16.66 -24.48 26.90
N VAL A 209 15.71 -23.94 27.66
CA VAL A 209 14.89 -22.81 27.21
C VAL A 209 15.73 -21.53 27.25
N ILE A 210 15.82 -20.85 26.12
CA ILE A 210 16.50 -19.57 25.92
C ILE A 210 15.52 -18.41 26.10
N VAL A 211 14.37 -18.53 25.45
CA VAL A 211 13.24 -17.59 25.54
C VAL A 211 11.95 -18.41 25.54
N GLU A 212 11.03 -18.09 26.42
CA GLU A 212 9.77 -18.81 26.59
C GLU A 212 8.59 -17.99 26.08
N ASP A 213 7.72 -18.64 25.29
CA ASP A 213 6.40 -18.18 24.89
C ASP A 213 6.36 -16.74 24.34
N LYS A 214 7.21 -16.42 23.34
CA LYS A 214 7.29 -15.11 22.69
C LYS A 214 7.02 -15.20 21.21
N HIS A 215 6.55 -14.09 20.62
CA HIS A 215 6.29 -13.97 19.18
C HIS A 215 7.59 -13.71 18.39
N LEU A 216 8.52 -14.67 18.45
CA LEU A 216 9.92 -14.53 18.01
C LEU A 216 10.10 -14.22 16.53
N LEU A 217 9.11 -14.50 15.69
CA LEU A 217 9.09 -14.19 14.26
C LEU A 217 8.23 -12.96 13.93
N SER A 218 7.61 -12.32 14.94
CA SER A 218 6.76 -11.17 14.72
C SER A 218 7.58 -9.89 14.51
N LEU A 219 7.34 -9.19 13.39
CA LEU A 219 7.99 -7.93 13.07
C LEU A 219 7.08 -6.73 13.42
N LYS A 220 7.70 -5.60 13.69
CA LYS A 220 7.08 -4.27 13.67
C LYS A 220 6.53 -3.95 12.28
N ASP A 221 5.73 -2.91 12.17
CA ASP A 221 5.23 -2.42 10.88
C ASP A 221 6.22 -1.44 10.23
N LEU A 222 6.31 -1.50 8.91
CA LEU A 222 7.15 -0.59 8.12
C LEU A 222 6.60 0.83 8.19
N ASN A 223 7.48 1.81 8.37
CA ASN A 223 7.17 3.22 8.21
C ASN A 223 8.38 3.95 7.61
N GLN A 224 8.27 4.30 6.32
CA GLN A 224 9.28 5.03 5.56
C GLN A 224 8.84 6.48 5.27
N SER A 225 7.92 7.01 6.06
CA SER A 225 7.34 8.32 5.79
C SER A 225 8.36 9.48 5.86
N ASP A 226 9.45 9.31 6.60
CA ASP A 226 10.53 10.30 6.70
C ASP A 226 11.66 10.05 5.69
N GLU A 227 11.61 8.91 4.98
CA GLU A 227 12.64 8.45 4.03
C GLU A 227 12.25 8.66 2.56
N LEU A 228 11.10 9.29 2.30
CA LEU A 228 10.54 9.40 0.93
C LEU A 228 11.50 10.10 -0.03
N GLU A 229 12.20 11.14 0.43
CA GLU A 229 13.13 11.88 -0.42
C GLU A 229 14.38 11.04 -0.74
N ALA A 230 14.94 10.33 0.24
CA ALA A 230 16.05 9.42 0.03
C ALA A 230 15.68 8.26 -0.92
N LEU A 231 14.45 7.76 -0.82
CA LEU A 231 13.92 6.74 -1.73
C LEU A 231 13.72 7.28 -3.17
N LEU A 232 13.27 8.53 -3.33
CA LEU A 232 13.19 9.20 -4.64
C LEU A 232 14.57 9.32 -5.29
N ASP A 233 15.57 9.71 -4.50
CA ASP A 233 16.95 9.82 -4.95
C ASP A 233 17.57 8.44 -5.29
N ALA A 234 17.15 7.39 -4.58
CA ALA A 234 17.52 6.01 -4.90
C ALA A 234 16.79 5.44 -6.13
N GLY A 235 15.89 6.17 -6.77
CA GLY A 235 15.22 5.79 -8.01
C GLY A 235 13.78 5.29 -7.87
N ALA A 236 13.17 5.31 -6.68
CA ALA A 236 11.77 4.93 -6.50
C ALA A 236 10.82 5.79 -7.36
N SER A 237 9.89 5.16 -8.06
CA SER A 237 8.88 5.82 -8.90
C SER A 237 7.45 5.61 -8.38
N SER A 238 7.22 4.55 -7.60
CA SER A 238 5.93 4.23 -6.98
C SER A 238 6.11 3.86 -5.51
N PHE A 239 5.33 4.49 -4.63
CA PHE A 239 5.33 4.27 -3.19
C PHE A 239 4.09 3.51 -2.76
N LYS A 240 4.27 2.26 -2.36
CA LYS A 240 3.18 1.34 -2.04
C LYS A 240 2.90 1.25 -0.55
N ILE A 241 1.65 1.49 -0.18
CA ILE A 241 1.13 1.25 1.16
C ILE A 241 0.60 -0.18 1.23
N GLU A 242 1.07 -1.00 2.19
CA GLU A 242 0.49 -2.33 2.47
C GLU A 242 -0.77 -2.18 3.30
N GLY A 243 -1.83 -2.96 2.99
CA GLY A 243 -3.04 -2.90 3.80
C GLY A 243 -4.33 -3.38 3.16
N ARG A 244 -4.32 -4.32 2.19
CA ARG A 244 -5.55 -4.81 1.53
C ARG A 244 -6.61 -5.44 2.45
N LEU A 245 -6.26 -5.77 3.70
CA LEU A 245 -7.21 -6.26 4.70
C LEU A 245 -7.56 -5.21 5.76
N LYS A 246 -7.07 -3.98 5.59
CA LYS A 246 -7.33 -2.87 6.50
C LYS A 246 -8.68 -2.20 6.21
N ASP A 247 -9.20 -1.52 7.22
CA ASP A 247 -10.43 -0.74 7.15
C ASP A 247 -10.25 0.59 6.42
N VAL A 248 -11.35 1.27 6.20
CA VAL A 248 -11.39 2.54 5.48
C VAL A 248 -10.69 3.66 6.26
N SER A 249 -10.73 3.65 7.60
CA SER A 249 -10.07 4.64 8.44
C SER A 249 -8.54 4.58 8.29
N TYR A 250 -7.98 3.37 8.28
CA TYR A 250 -6.56 3.15 7.99
C TYR A 250 -6.18 3.71 6.61
N VAL A 251 -6.96 3.40 5.56
CA VAL A 251 -6.70 3.85 4.20
C VAL A 251 -6.71 5.38 4.13
N LYS A 252 -7.72 6.04 4.70
CA LYS A 252 -7.85 7.49 4.76
C LYS A 252 -6.64 8.14 5.43
N ASN A 253 -6.31 7.70 6.64
CA ASN A 253 -5.26 8.29 7.46
C ASN A 253 -3.87 8.11 6.83
N VAL A 254 -3.52 6.88 6.46
CA VAL A 254 -2.19 6.57 5.92
C VAL A 254 -1.98 7.23 4.55
N THR A 255 -2.96 7.15 3.64
CA THR A 255 -2.85 7.78 2.33
C THR A 255 -2.69 9.30 2.44
N ALA A 256 -3.49 9.96 3.29
CA ALA A 256 -3.37 11.40 3.53
C ALA A 256 -2.00 11.79 4.12
N ALA A 257 -1.46 10.99 5.06
CA ALA A 257 -0.16 11.24 5.66
C ALA A 257 0.97 11.22 4.61
N TYR A 258 1.01 10.19 3.78
CA TYR A 258 2.00 10.06 2.72
C TYR A 258 1.80 11.12 1.63
N ARG A 259 0.56 11.41 1.22
CA ARG A 259 0.27 12.45 0.23
C ARG A 259 0.80 13.82 0.67
N ARG A 260 0.52 14.23 1.91
CA ARG A 260 1.01 15.51 2.44
C ARG A 260 2.54 15.61 2.41
N LYS A 261 3.24 14.54 2.79
CA LYS A 261 4.70 14.51 2.77
C LYS A 261 5.26 14.59 1.34
N LEU A 262 4.68 13.83 0.40
CA LEU A 262 5.07 13.90 -1.02
C LEU A 262 4.81 15.29 -1.61
N ASP A 263 3.67 15.91 -1.32
CA ASP A 263 3.35 17.26 -1.80
C ASP A 263 4.33 18.32 -1.26
N ALA A 264 4.74 18.18 0.00
CA ALA A 264 5.76 19.05 0.58
C ALA A 264 7.14 18.88 -0.10
N ILE A 265 7.49 17.66 -0.55
CA ILE A 265 8.69 17.40 -1.35
C ILE A 265 8.53 18.06 -2.73
N PHE A 266 7.42 17.85 -3.44
CA PHE A 266 7.19 18.40 -4.78
C PHE A 266 7.11 19.93 -4.80
N ALA A 267 6.70 20.55 -3.69
CA ALA A 267 6.72 22.02 -3.57
C ALA A 267 8.13 22.60 -3.70
N ARG A 268 9.17 21.89 -3.24
CA ARG A 268 10.58 22.32 -3.27
C ARG A 268 11.43 21.63 -4.36
N ARG A 269 11.06 20.41 -4.78
CA ARG A 269 11.76 19.62 -5.80
C ARG A 269 10.93 19.51 -7.07
N LYS A 270 11.12 20.46 -7.97
CA LYS A 270 10.31 20.64 -9.19
C LYS A 270 10.55 19.61 -10.28
N GLU A 271 11.59 18.79 -10.15
CA GLU A 271 11.85 17.63 -11.01
C GLU A 271 10.85 16.49 -10.79
N TYR A 272 10.07 16.53 -9.70
CA TYR A 272 9.01 15.56 -9.39
C TYR A 272 7.63 16.18 -9.51
N ALA A 273 6.66 15.36 -9.93
CA ALA A 273 5.26 15.72 -9.98
C ALA A 273 4.36 14.54 -9.62
N ARG A 274 3.12 14.82 -9.25
CA ARG A 274 2.10 13.80 -9.05
C ARG A 274 1.83 13.01 -10.34
N ALA A 275 1.52 11.73 -10.19
CA ALA A 275 1.10 10.89 -11.32
C ALA A 275 -0.39 11.06 -11.67
N SER A 276 -1.18 11.69 -10.79
CA SER A 276 -2.62 11.92 -10.97
C SER A 276 -3.00 13.39 -10.75
N SER A 277 -4.25 13.77 -11.03
CA SER A 277 -4.76 15.15 -10.99
C SER A 277 -5.46 15.50 -9.69
N GLY A 278 -5.61 16.77 -9.42
CA GLY A 278 -6.34 17.33 -8.29
C GLY A 278 -5.52 17.43 -7.01
N SER A 279 -5.88 18.38 -6.17
CA SER A 279 -5.33 18.60 -4.83
C SER A 279 -6.32 18.16 -3.75
N CYS A 280 -5.80 17.69 -2.61
CA CYS A 280 -6.62 17.21 -1.49
C CYS A 280 -6.61 18.21 -0.34
N ARG A 281 -7.80 18.47 0.23
CA ARG A 281 -7.97 19.20 1.49
C ARG A 281 -8.51 18.25 2.55
N TYR A 282 -7.93 18.25 3.73
CA TYR A 282 -8.28 17.32 4.80
C TYR A 282 -8.95 18.06 5.95
N ALA A 283 -10.05 17.47 6.48
CA ALA A 283 -10.73 17.96 7.68
C ALA A 283 -10.05 17.46 8.98
N PHE A 284 -8.91 16.80 8.88
CA PHE A 284 -8.14 16.25 10.00
C PHE A 284 -6.64 16.38 9.76
N ASN A 285 -5.86 16.19 10.83
CA ASN A 285 -4.41 16.08 10.73
C ASN A 285 -4.02 14.59 10.71
N PRO A 286 -3.48 14.05 9.60
CA PRO A 286 -3.08 12.65 9.53
C PRO A 286 -2.00 12.29 10.54
N GLN A 287 -2.18 11.18 11.27
CA GLN A 287 -1.27 10.68 12.31
C GLN A 287 -1.13 9.17 12.19
N LEU A 288 0.05 8.70 11.78
CA LEU A 288 0.29 7.29 11.47
C LEU A 288 0.17 6.37 12.69
N ASP A 289 0.55 6.85 13.88
CA ASP A 289 0.49 6.14 15.15
C ASP A 289 -0.94 5.89 15.66
N LYS A 290 -1.94 6.61 15.15
CA LYS A 290 -3.37 6.37 15.45
C LYS A 290 -3.98 5.25 14.59
N SER A 291 -3.27 4.76 13.59
CA SER A 291 -3.66 3.57 12.82
C SER A 291 -3.01 2.31 13.37
N PHE A 292 -3.47 1.16 12.89
CA PHE A 292 -2.90 -0.13 13.31
C PHE A 292 -1.38 -0.17 13.15
N SER A 293 -0.66 -0.40 14.26
CA SER A 293 0.78 -0.56 14.28
C SER A 293 1.24 -1.45 15.44
N ARG A 294 2.25 -2.30 15.20
CA ARG A 294 3.00 -3.08 16.22
C ARG A 294 4.24 -2.35 16.71
N GLY A 295 4.26 -1.04 16.60
CA GLY A 295 5.46 -0.21 16.58
C GLY A 295 6.02 -0.10 15.17
N PHE A 296 6.78 0.97 14.89
CA PHE A 296 7.31 1.25 13.57
C PHE A 296 8.80 0.93 13.47
N THR A 297 9.24 0.60 12.24
CA THR A 297 10.63 0.37 11.90
C THR A 297 10.92 0.84 10.46
N HIS A 298 12.15 1.30 10.20
CA HIS A 298 12.68 1.50 8.84
C HIS A 298 13.15 0.19 8.22
N TYR A 299 13.01 -0.91 8.95
CA TYR A 299 13.47 -2.25 8.59
C TYR A 299 14.98 -2.25 8.29
N TYR A 300 15.39 -2.64 7.09
CA TYR A 300 16.80 -2.69 6.71
C TYR A 300 17.24 -1.59 5.75
N LEU A 301 16.48 -0.52 5.63
CA LEU A 301 16.74 0.57 4.68
C LEU A 301 18.14 1.16 4.84
N HIS A 302 18.58 1.37 6.09
CA HIS A 302 19.90 1.90 6.44
C HIS A 302 20.90 0.80 6.85
N GLY A 303 20.59 -0.46 6.56
CA GLY A 303 21.39 -1.60 6.96
C GLY A 303 20.81 -2.39 8.13
N ARG A 304 21.64 -3.25 8.73
CA ARG A 304 21.16 -4.18 9.75
C ARG A 304 20.91 -3.48 11.09
N THR A 305 19.75 -3.74 11.68
CA THR A 305 19.34 -3.14 12.96
C THR A 305 18.63 -4.18 13.84
N LYS A 306 18.62 -3.95 15.17
CA LYS A 306 17.82 -4.72 16.13
C LYS A 306 16.37 -4.21 16.20
N ASP A 307 16.08 -3.00 15.74
CA ASP A 307 14.77 -2.37 15.85
C ASP A 307 13.76 -2.85 14.78
N VAL A 308 13.60 -4.15 14.64
CA VAL A 308 12.72 -4.75 13.60
C VAL A 308 11.64 -5.67 14.15
N PHE A 309 11.74 -6.11 15.39
CA PHE A 309 10.86 -7.15 15.94
C PHE A 309 9.87 -6.63 16.99
N SER A 310 8.75 -7.34 17.11
CA SER A 310 7.72 -7.15 18.14
C SER A 310 7.44 -8.49 18.81
N PHE A 311 8.28 -8.83 19.81
CA PHE A 311 8.24 -10.15 20.46
C PHE A 311 7.11 -10.30 21.47
N ASP A 312 6.62 -9.20 22.05
CA ASP A 312 5.62 -9.24 23.11
C ASP A 312 4.19 -9.34 22.56
N THR A 313 3.95 -8.85 21.33
CA THR A 313 2.61 -8.93 20.76
C THR A 313 2.62 -8.92 19.22
N PRO A 314 1.72 -9.71 18.58
CA PRO A 314 1.45 -9.62 17.15
C PRO A 314 0.30 -8.63 16.84
N LYS A 315 -0.34 -8.05 17.88
CA LYS A 315 -1.47 -7.12 17.77
C LYS A 315 -1.00 -5.67 17.78
N SER A 316 -1.91 -4.74 17.46
CA SER A 316 -1.63 -3.30 17.51
C SER A 316 -1.42 -2.83 18.93
N LEU A 317 -0.35 -2.06 19.15
CA LEU A 317 -0.15 -1.26 20.36
C LEU A 317 -0.79 0.14 20.18
N GLY A 318 -0.64 0.73 19.00
CA GLY A 318 -1.11 2.09 18.73
C GLY A 318 -0.19 3.16 19.32
N GLU A 319 -0.78 4.28 19.72
CA GLU A 319 -0.10 5.48 20.18
C GLU A 319 0.32 5.38 21.66
N GLU A 320 1.57 5.62 21.98
CA GLU A 320 2.02 5.72 23.38
C GLU A 320 1.43 6.97 24.05
N MET A 321 0.77 6.76 25.18
CA MET A 321 0.01 7.80 25.90
C MET A 321 0.67 8.27 27.21
N GLY A 322 1.59 7.49 27.74
CA GLY A 322 2.27 7.75 29.01
C GLY A 322 2.26 6.53 29.93
N THR A 323 2.53 6.75 31.20
CA THR A 323 2.63 5.67 32.19
C THR A 323 1.53 5.74 33.23
N MET A 324 1.03 4.58 33.66
CA MET A 324 0.09 4.50 34.76
C MET A 324 0.77 4.99 36.05
N LYS A 325 0.14 5.93 36.78
CA LYS A 325 0.65 6.51 38.01
C LYS A 325 0.11 5.75 39.21
N GLU A 326 -1.20 5.68 39.35
CA GLU A 326 -1.88 4.98 40.45
C GLU A 326 -3.27 4.49 40.01
N ALA A 327 -3.77 3.46 40.69
CA ALA A 327 -5.13 2.97 40.56
C ALA A 327 -5.84 3.14 41.93
N ARG A 328 -7.02 3.75 41.92
CA ARG A 328 -7.82 3.97 43.14
C ARG A 328 -9.30 3.69 42.89
N GLY A 329 -9.87 2.78 43.64
CA GLY A 329 -11.29 2.44 43.52
C GLY A 329 -11.66 2.05 42.11
N ASN A 330 -12.41 2.89 41.39
CA ASN A 330 -12.92 2.66 40.04
C ASN A 330 -12.23 3.51 38.95
N TYR A 331 -11.08 4.16 39.26
CA TYR A 331 -10.32 4.92 38.25
C TYR A 331 -8.82 4.67 38.36
N LEU A 332 -8.12 4.98 37.31
CA LEU A 332 -6.65 5.03 37.26
C LEU A 332 -6.20 6.42 36.76
N THR A 333 -4.99 6.84 37.18
CA THR A 333 -4.38 8.09 36.73
C THR A 333 -3.17 7.80 35.84
N VAL A 334 -2.95 8.67 34.87
CA VAL A 334 -1.87 8.53 33.88
C VAL A 334 -0.96 9.76 33.95
N ALA A 335 0.34 9.52 33.94
CA ALA A 335 1.37 10.53 33.76
C ALA A 335 1.75 10.56 32.29
N GLY A 336 1.39 11.62 31.58
CA GLY A 336 1.65 11.82 30.15
C GLY A 336 1.14 13.20 29.71
N LEU A 337 1.56 13.61 28.51
CA LEU A 337 1.16 14.90 27.93
C LEU A 337 -0.07 14.79 27.00
N LYS A 338 -0.43 13.56 26.61
CA LYS A 338 -1.55 13.30 25.69
C LYS A 338 -2.84 13.06 26.47
N SER A 339 -3.97 13.52 25.94
CA SER A 339 -5.30 13.35 26.52
C SER A 339 -6.00 12.11 25.99
N PHE A 340 -6.80 11.47 26.83
CA PHE A 340 -7.72 10.41 26.47
C PHE A 340 -9.13 10.95 26.27
N ASN A 341 -9.94 10.23 25.53
CA ASN A 341 -11.35 10.51 25.30
C ASN A 341 -12.24 9.37 25.80
N ASN A 342 -13.51 9.70 26.07
CA ASN A 342 -14.51 8.68 26.36
C ASN A 342 -14.63 7.72 25.18
N GLY A 343 -14.59 6.42 25.44
CA GLY A 343 -14.68 5.39 24.42
C GLY A 343 -13.35 4.96 23.81
N ASP A 344 -12.21 5.56 24.21
CA ASP A 344 -10.89 5.12 23.76
C ASP A 344 -10.60 3.67 24.20
N GLY A 345 -9.94 2.92 23.32
CA GLY A 345 -9.36 1.62 23.61
C GLY A 345 -7.92 1.80 24.09
N VAL A 346 -7.60 1.22 25.25
CA VAL A 346 -6.26 1.26 25.83
C VAL A 346 -5.70 -0.13 25.97
N CYS A 347 -4.40 -0.28 25.74
CA CYS A 347 -3.69 -1.53 25.98
C CYS A 347 -2.34 -1.29 26.65
N TYR A 348 -1.79 -2.37 27.22
CA TYR A 348 -0.50 -2.40 27.88
C TYR A 348 0.09 -3.79 27.87
N ILE A 349 1.40 -3.92 28.06
CA ILE A 349 2.08 -5.20 28.26
C ILE A 349 2.16 -5.45 29.77
N ASP A 350 1.64 -6.60 30.22
CA ASP A 350 1.69 -7.02 31.62
C ASP A 350 3.09 -7.56 32.00
N GLU A 351 3.27 -7.91 33.28
CA GLU A 351 4.56 -8.42 33.80
C GLU A 351 4.98 -9.77 33.21
N GLN A 352 4.03 -10.51 32.67
CA GLN A 352 4.29 -11.76 31.96
C GLN A 352 4.60 -11.50 30.47
N GLY A 353 4.67 -10.22 30.06
CA GLY A 353 4.89 -9.82 28.68
C GLY A 353 3.72 -10.14 27.74
N ARG A 354 2.48 -10.14 28.23
CA ARG A 354 1.26 -10.37 27.47
C ARG A 354 0.50 -9.09 27.27
N LEU A 355 -0.07 -8.91 26.07
CA LEU A 355 -0.90 -7.76 25.76
C LEU A 355 -2.26 -7.88 26.47
N GLN A 356 -2.56 -6.90 27.32
CA GLN A 356 -3.84 -6.68 27.96
C GLN A 356 -4.50 -5.42 27.42
N GLY A 357 -5.82 -5.30 27.53
CA GLY A 357 -6.54 -4.13 27.05
C GLY A 357 -7.83 -3.88 27.84
N PHE A 358 -8.26 -2.61 27.84
CA PHE A 358 -9.53 -2.18 28.42
C PHE A 358 -10.09 -1.00 27.64
N ARG A 359 -11.39 -0.72 27.83
CA ARG A 359 -12.06 0.42 27.24
C ARG A 359 -12.34 1.48 28.31
N ILE A 360 -12.18 2.75 27.95
CA ILE A 360 -12.47 3.87 28.82
C ILE A 360 -13.94 4.27 28.66
N ASN A 361 -14.72 4.22 29.74
CA ASN A 361 -16.09 4.72 29.74
C ASN A 361 -16.14 6.25 29.93
N ARG A 362 -15.30 6.79 30.84
CA ARG A 362 -15.29 8.20 31.17
C ARG A 362 -13.87 8.69 31.48
N VAL A 363 -13.60 9.92 31.07
CA VAL A 363 -12.35 10.65 31.36
C VAL A 363 -12.69 11.92 32.14
N GLU A 364 -11.96 12.19 33.23
CA GLU A 364 -12.00 13.43 34.02
C GLU A 364 -10.56 13.92 34.25
N GLY A 365 -10.12 14.85 33.41
CA GLY A 365 -8.72 15.28 33.42
C GLY A 365 -7.77 14.11 33.13
N ASN A 366 -6.92 13.77 34.12
CA ASN A 366 -6.00 12.61 34.02
C ASN A 366 -6.55 11.32 34.67
N LYS A 367 -7.83 11.33 35.13
CA LYS A 367 -8.50 10.16 35.67
C LYS A 367 -9.26 9.41 34.55
N LEU A 368 -8.95 8.15 34.42
CA LEU A 368 -9.58 7.25 33.45
C LEU A 368 -10.47 6.28 34.22
N TYR A 369 -11.75 6.22 33.86
CA TYR A 369 -12.73 5.28 34.40
C TYR A 369 -12.95 4.16 33.37
N PRO A 370 -12.27 3.03 33.51
CA PRO A 370 -12.42 1.91 32.60
C PRO A 370 -13.77 1.20 32.81
N GLN A 371 -14.18 0.44 31.80
CA GLN A 371 -15.37 -0.42 31.90
C GLN A 371 -15.21 -1.47 33.01
N GLU A 372 -14.03 -2.08 33.06
CA GLU A 372 -13.58 -2.99 34.11
C GLU A 372 -12.19 -2.56 34.57
N MET A 373 -11.96 -2.53 35.89
CA MET A 373 -10.66 -2.12 36.42
C MET A 373 -9.56 -3.14 36.05
N PRO A 374 -8.55 -2.72 35.26
CA PRO A 374 -7.46 -3.61 34.90
C PRO A 374 -6.52 -3.86 36.09
N ARG A 375 -5.96 -5.07 36.15
CA ARG A 375 -4.85 -5.38 37.06
C ARG A 375 -3.55 -4.86 36.45
N ILE A 376 -3.16 -3.67 36.87
CA ILE A 376 -2.02 -2.96 36.29
C ILE A 376 -1.15 -2.35 37.38
N LYS A 377 0.18 -2.44 37.24
CA LYS A 377 1.12 -1.84 38.20
C LYS A 377 1.49 -0.40 37.85
N PRO A 378 1.86 0.42 38.83
CA PRO A 378 2.45 1.73 38.59
C PRO A 378 3.65 1.66 37.65
N ARG A 379 3.85 2.69 36.83
CA ARG A 379 4.89 2.81 35.79
C ARG A 379 4.70 1.93 34.54
N THR A 380 3.62 1.13 34.44
CA THR A 380 3.30 0.43 33.20
C THR A 380 2.97 1.45 32.11
N VAL A 381 3.57 1.29 30.92
CA VAL A 381 3.30 2.14 29.75
C VAL A 381 1.93 1.78 29.17
N LEU A 382 1.14 2.81 28.91
CA LEU A 382 -0.19 2.70 28.31
C LEU A 382 -0.16 3.16 26.87
N TYR A 383 -0.82 2.41 26.01
CA TYR A 383 -0.98 2.72 24.58
C TYR A 383 -2.45 2.87 24.25
N ARG A 384 -2.79 3.81 23.37
CA ARG A 384 -4.11 3.96 22.79
C ARG A 384 -4.16 3.24 21.45
N ASN A 385 -4.81 2.06 21.40
CA ASN A 385 -4.97 1.28 20.19
C ASN A 385 -6.27 1.56 19.43
N PHE A 386 -7.14 2.41 19.97
CA PHE A 386 -8.37 2.89 19.34
C PHE A 386 -8.69 4.31 19.85
N ASP A 387 -8.63 5.31 18.97
CA ASP A 387 -8.96 6.70 19.25
C ASP A 387 -10.39 7.00 18.78
N GLN A 388 -11.34 7.07 19.72
CA GLN A 388 -12.75 7.23 19.43
C GLN A 388 -13.08 8.56 18.70
N GLU A 389 -12.41 9.65 19.05
CA GLU A 389 -12.61 10.96 18.40
C GLU A 389 -12.05 10.98 16.98
N PHE A 390 -10.87 10.42 16.80
CA PHE A 390 -10.23 10.33 15.50
C PHE A 390 -11.05 9.46 14.53
N GLU A 391 -11.57 8.33 15.01
CA GLU A 391 -12.46 7.46 14.22
C GLU A 391 -13.77 8.17 13.84
N LYS A 392 -14.37 8.95 14.74
CA LYS A 392 -15.55 9.77 14.43
C LYS A 392 -15.30 10.80 13.32
N ILE A 393 -14.09 11.38 13.28
CA ILE A 393 -13.71 12.32 12.21
C ILE A 393 -13.57 11.55 10.89
N LEU A 394 -12.87 10.42 10.89
CA LEU A 394 -12.65 9.60 9.71
C LEU A 394 -13.94 8.94 9.19
N ALA A 395 -14.91 8.66 10.05
CA ALA A 395 -16.21 8.12 9.64
C ALA A 395 -17.04 9.11 8.78
N ARG A 396 -16.73 10.42 8.87
CA ARG A 396 -17.37 11.46 8.06
C ARG A 396 -16.59 11.71 6.76
N LYS A 397 -17.06 12.69 5.97
CA LYS A 397 -16.30 13.23 4.84
C LYS A 397 -15.06 13.93 5.36
N SER A 398 -13.94 13.24 5.32
CA SER A 398 -12.67 13.69 5.93
C SER A 398 -11.66 14.27 4.92
N SER A 399 -11.97 14.18 3.63
CA SER A 399 -11.18 14.78 2.55
C SER A 399 -12.06 15.27 1.41
N GLU A 400 -11.55 16.27 0.68
CA GLU A 400 -12.05 16.68 -0.62
C GLU A 400 -10.89 16.75 -1.60
N ARG A 401 -11.02 16.04 -2.73
CA ARG A 401 -10.10 16.13 -3.85
C ARG A 401 -10.73 16.99 -4.94
N ARG A 402 -10.03 18.04 -5.36
CA ARG A 402 -10.50 19.00 -6.35
C ARG A 402 -9.48 19.19 -7.46
N ILE A 403 -9.98 19.20 -8.69
CA ILE A 403 -9.22 19.45 -9.92
C ILE A 403 -9.29 20.95 -10.22
N ALA A 404 -8.16 21.59 -10.43
CA ALA A 404 -8.13 23.01 -10.75
C ALA A 404 -8.76 23.26 -12.13
N VAL A 405 -9.62 24.32 -12.23
CA VAL A 405 -10.28 24.72 -13.48
C VAL A 405 -10.22 26.22 -13.67
N SER A 406 -9.90 26.64 -14.89
CA SER A 406 -10.02 28.03 -15.36
C SER A 406 -11.34 28.20 -16.11
N VAL A 407 -12.01 29.31 -15.86
CA VAL A 407 -13.30 29.66 -16.43
C VAL A 407 -13.13 30.89 -17.28
N ARG A 408 -13.59 30.89 -18.53
CA ARG A 408 -13.60 32.04 -19.40
C ARG A 408 -15.01 32.24 -19.97
N LEU A 409 -15.60 33.43 -19.73
CA LEU A 409 -16.88 33.82 -20.27
C LEU A 409 -16.67 34.95 -21.27
N THR A 410 -17.12 34.75 -22.51
CA THR A 410 -17.00 35.72 -23.61
C THR A 410 -18.37 36.06 -24.17
N ASP A 411 -18.54 37.25 -24.69
CA ASP A 411 -19.69 37.55 -25.54
C ASP A 411 -19.40 37.15 -27.00
N THR A 412 -20.44 36.78 -27.71
CA THR A 412 -20.40 36.36 -29.11
C THR A 412 -21.39 37.20 -29.91
N PRO A 413 -21.37 37.22 -31.26
CA PRO A 413 -22.37 37.93 -32.05
C PRO A 413 -23.81 37.60 -31.68
N PHE A 414 -24.10 36.35 -31.28
CA PHE A 414 -25.45 35.85 -31.01
C PHE A 414 -25.72 35.51 -29.53
N GLY A 415 -24.86 35.97 -28.61
CA GLY A 415 -25.03 35.70 -27.17
C GLY A 415 -23.72 35.55 -26.41
N PHE A 416 -23.48 34.43 -25.78
CA PHE A 416 -22.34 34.20 -24.89
C PHE A 416 -21.71 32.82 -25.10
N ALA A 417 -20.42 32.68 -24.76
CA ALA A 417 -19.72 31.42 -24.72
C ALA A 417 -19.00 31.24 -23.38
N LEU A 418 -19.14 30.06 -22.77
CA LEU A 418 -18.47 29.66 -21.53
C LEU A 418 -17.48 28.56 -21.84
N THR A 419 -16.21 28.80 -21.57
CA THR A 419 -15.13 27.83 -21.71
C THR A 419 -14.62 27.42 -20.32
N LEU A 420 -14.55 26.13 -20.06
CA LEU A 420 -13.87 25.55 -18.91
C LEU A 420 -12.63 24.79 -19.38
N THR A 421 -11.49 25.07 -18.74
CA THR A 421 -10.24 24.34 -19.01
C THR A 421 -9.64 23.87 -17.70
N ASP A 422 -9.40 22.55 -17.55
CA ASP A 422 -8.83 21.99 -16.33
C ASP A 422 -7.29 21.94 -16.36
N GLU A 423 -6.68 21.49 -15.26
CA GLU A 423 -5.23 21.41 -15.07
C GLU A 423 -4.51 20.39 -15.98
N ASP A 424 -5.27 19.52 -16.68
CA ASP A 424 -4.77 18.54 -17.65
C ASP A 424 -5.09 18.95 -19.09
N ASP A 425 -5.40 20.22 -19.32
CA ASP A 425 -5.72 20.81 -20.63
C ASP A 425 -7.00 20.24 -21.29
N ASN A 426 -7.89 19.57 -20.53
CA ASN A 426 -9.21 19.26 -21.05
C ASN A 426 -10.03 20.54 -21.10
N SER A 427 -10.52 20.88 -22.29
CA SER A 427 -11.26 22.13 -22.52
C SER A 427 -12.61 21.85 -23.18
N VAL A 428 -13.64 22.53 -22.70
CA VAL A 428 -14.99 22.48 -23.28
C VAL A 428 -15.53 23.89 -23.41
N THR A 429 -16.18 24.18 -24.55
CA THR A 429 -16.86 25.43 -24.77
C THR A 429 -18.34 25.16 -25.03
N LEU A 430 -19.18 25.89 -24.34
CA LEU A 430 -20.62 25.93 -24.54
C LEU A 430 -21.00 27.31 -25.11
N SER A 431 -21.94 27.34 -26.05
CA SER A 431 -22.52 28.57 -26.58
C SER A 431 -23.97 28.71 -26.08
N LEU A 432 -24.31 29.91 -25.68
CA LEU A 432 -25.66 30.31 -25.26
C LEU A 432 -26.17 31.39 -26.23
N ALA A 433 -27.11 30.99 -27.10
CA ALA A 433 -27.82 31.92 -27.95
C ALA A 433 -28.82 32.71 -27.07
N ARG A 434 -28.56 34.01 -26.90
CA ARG A 434 -29.38 34.90 -26.10
C ARG A 434 -29.16 36.36 -26.55
N GLU A 435 -30.23 37.12 -26.64
CA GLU A 435 -30.17 38.56 -26.85
C GLU A 435 -29.38 39.20 -25.68
N LYS A 436 -28.45 40.09 -26.02
CA LYS A 436 -27.60 40.77 -25.05
C LYS A 436 -28.30 42.02 -24.48
N GLU A 437 -28.58 42.01 -23.20
CA GLU A 437 -29.21 43.06 -22.45
C GLU A 437 -28.12 43.94 -21.80
N PRO A 438 -28.03 45.28 -22.09
CA PRO A 438 -27.10 46.15 -21.40
C PRO A 438 -27.39 46.23 -19.90
N ALA A 439 -26.37 46.09 -19.08
CA ALA A 439 -26.51 46.20 -17.62
C ALA A 439 -26.40 47.67 -17.17
N ARG A 440 -27.19 48.03 -16.17
CA ARG A 440 -27.20 49.40 -15.59
C ARG A 440 -26.01 49.66 -14.66
N THR A 441 -25.42 48.60 -14.13
CA THR A 441 -24.27 48.60 -13.20
C THR A 441 -23.20 47.65 -13.70
N PRO A 442 -21.91 47.86 -13.35
CA PRO A 442 -20.86 46.90 -13.69
C PRO A 442 -21.19 45.48 -13.19
N GLN A 443 -21.07 44.48 -14.07
CA GLN A 443 -21.47 43.09 -13.78
C GLN A 443 -20.30 42.15 -13.51
N GLU A 444 -19.07 42.52 -13.81
CA GLU A 444 -17.91 41.63 -13.79
C GLU A 444 -17.76 40.89 -12.47
N GLU A 445 -17.80 41.58 -11.32
CA GLU A 445 -17.65 40.97 -10.01
C GLU A 445 -18.83 40.03 -9.65
N ASN A 446 -20.05 40.39 -10.05
CA ASN A 446 -21.21 39.53 -9.87
C ASN A 446 -21.09 38.27 -10.72
N LEU A 447 -20.68 38.39 -11.98
CA LEU A 447 -20.46 37.25 -12.89
C LEU A 447 -19.38 36.31 -12.33
N LYS A 448 -18.25 36.86 -11.89
CA LYS A 448 -17.17 36.06 -11.24
C LYS A 448 -17.69 35.33 -10.01
N THR A 449 -18.45 36.03 -9.14
CA THR A 449 -19.03 35.41 -7.93
C THR A 449 -19.97 34.25 -8.26
N GLN A 450 -20.82 34.38 -9.30
CA GLN A 450 -21.74 33.33 -9.71
C GLN A 450 -21.00 32.16 -10.41
N LEU A 451 -20.01 32.46 -11.23
CA LEU A 451 -19.22 31.47 -11.94
C LEU A 451 -18.27 30.68 -11.00
N ALA A 452 -17.88 31.25 -9.86
CA ALA A 452 -17.05 30.54 -8.86
C ALA A 452 -17.79 29.43 -8.10
N LYS A 453 -19.12 29.36 -8.16
CA LYS A 453 -19.96 28.44 -7.34
C LYS A 453 -19.99 27.01 -7.92
N PHE A 454 -18.89 26.28 -7.85
CA PHE A 454 -18.79 24.90 -8.36
C PHE A 454 -19.34 23.84 -7.40
N GLY A 455 -19.66 24.20 -6.15
CA GLY A 455 -20.38 23.34 -5.20
C GLY A 455 -19.77 21.94 -5.02
N ASN A 456 -20.59 20.90 -5.17
CA ASN A 456 -20.23 19.49 -5.00
C ASN A 456 -19.63 18.83 -6.27
N THR A 457 -19.08 19.63 -7.18
CA THR A 457 -18.38 19.09 -8.36
C THR A 457 -16.94 18.69 -8.02
N PRO A 458 -16.26 17.87 -8.84
CA PRO A 458 -14.86 17.51 -8.62
C PRO A 458 -13.88 18.66 -8.92
N PHE A 459 -14.36 19.85 -9.26
CA PHE A 459 -13.55 20.98 -9.71
C PHE A 459 -13.46 22.09 -8.67
N GLU A 460 -12.32 22.80 -8.69
CA GLU A 460 -12.10 24.06 -7.98
C GLU A 460 -11.67 25.15 -8.97
N VAL A 461 -12.39 26.25 -8.95
CA VAL A 461 -12.08 27.39 -9.83
C VAL A 461 -10.84 28.13 -9.31
N VAL A 462 -9.80 28.20 -10.14
CA VAL A 462 -8.55 28.91 -9.82
C VAL A 462 -8.40 30.23 -10.56
N ARG A 463 -9.14 30.42 -11.66
CA ARG A 463 -9.12 31.62 -12.47
C ARG A 463 -10.46 31.82 -13.18
N ILE A 464 -10.93 33.11 -13.25
CA ILE A 464 -12.12 33.49 -14.00
C ILE A 464 -11.76 34.72 -14.83
N ASP A 465 -11.91 34.60 -16.14
CA ASP A 465 -11.74 35.69 -17.10
C ASP A 465 -13.10 36.02 -17.70
N ILE A 466 -13.47 37.31 -17.72
CA ILE A 466 -14.66 37.85 -18.36
C ILE A 466 -14.20 38.75 -19.52
N ASP A 467 -14.42 38.30 -20.75
CA ASP A 467 -14.03 39.02 -21.97
C ASP A 467 -15.28 39.47 -22.71
N PHE A 468 -15.82 40.60 -22.30
CA PHE A 468 -16.99 41.22 -22.93
C PHE A 468 -16.63 42.51 -23.65
N ALA A 469 -17.15 42.68 -24.85
CA ALA A 469 -17.06 43.96 -25.58
C ALA A 469 -17.91 45.09 -24.95
N GLY A 470 -18.89 44.73 -24.10
CA GLY A 470 -19.78 45.66 -23.41
C GLY A 470 -20.14 45.20 -22.00
N ASN A 471 -20.89 46.01 -21.28
CA ASN A 471 -21.40 45.62 -19.95
C ASN A 471 -22.77 44.94 -20.09
N TRP A 472 -22.81 43.59 -20.07
CA TRP A 472 -23.99 42.78 -20.32
C TRP A 472 -24.58 42.22 -19.05
N PHE A 473 -25.93 42.20 -18.96
CA PHE A 473 -26.66 41.56 -17.89
C PHE A 473 -26.91 40.07 -18.21
N LEU A 474 -26.59 39.19 -17.28
CA LEU A 474 -26.92 37.77 -17.32
C LEU A 474 -27.62 37.39 -16.02
N PRO A 475 -28.85 36.83 -16.05
CA PRO A 475 -29.54 36.36 -14.87
C PRO A 475 -28.76 35.23 -14.17
N ALA A 476 -28.73 35.22 -12.83
CA ALA A 476 -28.02 34.23 -12.04
C ALA A 476 -28.48 32.79 -12.32
N SER A 477 -29.76 32.57 -12.61
CA SER A 477 -30.31 31.27 -13.01
C SER A 477 -29.74 30.76 -14.33
N VAL A 478 -29.59 31.66 -15.32
CA VAL A 478 -28.99 31.30 -16.60
C VAL A 478 -27.51 30.95 -16.45
N LEU A 479 -26.76 31.72 -15.66
CA LEU A 479 -25.37 31.42 -15.35
C LEU A 479 -25.20 30.12 -14.61
N ALA A 480 -26.10 29.82 -13.67
CA ALA A 480 -26.07 28.56 -12.93
C ALA A 480 -26.31 27.33 -13.83
N ASP A 481 -27.28 27.42 -14.74
CA ASP A 481 -27.57 26.36 -15.70
C ASP A 481 -26.42 26.18 -16.72
N PHE A 482 -25.91 27.30 -17.25
CA PHE A 482 -24.79 27.32 -18.19
C PHE A 482 -23.54 26.68 -17.59
N ARG A 483 -23.19 27.04 -16.35
CA ARG A 483 -22.10 26.43 -15.59
C ARG A 483 -22.33 24.93 -15.35
N ARG A 484 -23.55 24.50 -14.93
CA ARG A 484 -23.86 23.09 -14.70
C ARG A 484 -23.63 22.25 -15.96
N GLN A 485 -24.14 22.68 -17.10
CA GLN A 485 -23.95 22.01 -18.38
C GLN A 485 -22.48 21.95 -18.80
N ALA A 486 -21.71 23.03 -18.57
CA ALA A 486 -20.28 23.07 -18.88
C ALA A 486 -19.49 22.08 -18.00
N VAL A 487 -19.82 21.97 -16.70
CA VAL A 487 -19.22 21.01 -15.78
C VAL A 487 -19.51 19.57 -16.21
N GLU A 488 -20.76 19.24 -16.57
CA GLU A 488 -21.13 17.91 -17.05
C GLU A 488 -20.36 17.53 -18.33
N LYS A 489 -20.20 18.48 -19.26
CA LYS A 489 -19.37 18.27 -20.46
C LYS A 489 -17.90 18.10 -20.14
N LEU A 490 -17.35 18.84 -19.17
CA LEU A 490 -15.94 18.71 -18.79
C LEU A 490 -15.67 17.36 -18.12
N ILE A 491 -16.58 16.86 -17.26
CA ILE A 491 -16.51 15.52 -16.71
C ILE A 491 -16.50 14.47 -17.82
N SER A 492 -17.38 14.61 -18.80
CA SER A 492 -17.45 13.70 -19.96
C SER A 492 -16.18 13.76 -20.80
N ALA A 493 -15.65 14.96 -21.05
CA ALA A 493 -14.41 15.16 -21.80
C ALA A 493 -13.21 14.50 -21.09
N ARG A 494 -13.10 14.62 -19.76
CA ARG A 494 -12.05 13.96 -18.98
C ARG A 494 -12.12 12.43 -19.13
N ARG A 495 -13.32 11.83 -19.02
CA ARG A 495 -13.52 10.38 -19.20
C ARG A 495 -13.12 9.92 -20.61
N ILE A 496 -13.49 10.66 -21.65
CA ILE A 496 -13.18 10.33 -23.05
C ILE A 496 -11.68 10.51 -23.33
N ASN A 497 -11.04 11.50 -22.74
CA ASN A 497 -9.64 11.83 -22.96
C ASN A 497 -8.68 10.99 -22.11
N TYR A 498 -9.17 10.28 -21.09
CA TYR A 498 -8.32 9.37 -20.33
C TYR A 498 -7.68 8.32 -21.24
N ARG A 499 -6.38 8.12 -21.12
CA ARG A 499 -5.62 7.18 -21.94
C ARG A 499 -4.93 6.17 -21.04
N ARG A 500 -5.36 4.92 -21.12
CA ARG A 500 -4.63 3.79 -20.51
C ARG A 500 -3.37 3.52 -21.31
N GLU A 501 -2.33 3.10 -20.64
CA GLU A 501 -1.20 2.44 -21.30
C GLU A 501 -1.69 1.12 -21.87
N LEU A 502 -1.46 0.92 -23.16
CA LEU A 502 -1.72 -0.35 -23.82
C LEU A 502 -0.37 -1.01 -24.13
N PHE A 503 -0.18 -2.23 -23.65
CA PHE A 503 1.06 -2.96 -23.84
C PHE A 503 0.78 -4.40 -24.25
N VAL A 504 1.22 -4.77 -25.44
CA VAL A 504 1.16 -6.16 -25.94
C VAL A 504 2.44 -6.85 -25.51
N LEU A 505 2.32 -7.85 -24.64
CA LEU A 505 3.44 -8.68 -24.25
C LEU A 505 3.94 -9.48 -25.47
N LYS A 506 5.24 -9.39 -25.75
CA LYS A 506 5.88 -10.14 -26.83
C LYS A 506 6.73 -11.27 -26.26
N PRO A 507 6.79 -12.42 -26.93
CA PRO A 507 7.75 -13.47 -26.56
C PRO A 507 9.18 -12.94 -26.57
N THR A 508 9.96 -13.31 -25.57
CA THR A 508 11.37 -12.94 -25.44
C THR A 508 12.23 -14.19 -25.27
N ALA A 509 13.53 -14.06 -25.44
CA ALA A 509 14.49 -15.16 -25.30
C ALA A 509 15.69 -14.78 -24.43
N HIS A 510 15.57 -13.74 -23.62
CA HIS A 510 16.62 -13.34 -22.68
C HIS A 510 16.85 -14.45 -21.64
N ALA A 511 18.10 -14.79 -21.37
CA ALA A 511 18.43 -15.86 -20.43
C ALA A 511 17.98 -15.50 -19.00
N PHE A 512 17.28 -16.44 -18.36
CA PHE A 512 16.98 -16.33 -16.93
C PHE A 512 18.30 -16.37 -16.12
N PRO A 513 18.43 -15.62 -15.01
CA PRO A 513 19.69 -15.55 -14.25
C PRO A 513 20.19 -16.88 -13.68
N GLN A 514 19.35 -17.89 -13.60
CA GLN A 514 19.69 -19.21 -13.05
C GLN A 514 19.38 -20.32 -14.07
N SER A 515 20.30 -21.25 -14.26
CA SER A 515 20.09 -22.41 -15.12
C SER A 515 19.27 -23.54 -14.47
N THR A 516 19.05 -23.47 -13.15
CA THR A 516 18.29 -24.45 -12.40
C THR A 516 17.33 -23.76 -11.44
N LEU A 517 16.06 -24.15 -11.46
CA LEU A 517 15.05 -23.74 -10.50
C LEU A 517 14.70 -24.89 -9.58
N THR A 518 14.81 -24.66 -8.28
CA THR A 518 14.27 -25.53 -7.24
C THR A 518 12.78 -25.19 -6.99
N TYR A 519 12.17 -25.74 -5.96
CA TYR A 519 10.81 -25.37 -5.52
C TYR A 519 10.65 -23.86 -5.23
N LEU A 520 11.77 -23.14 -4.99
CA LEU A 520 11.79 -21.68 -4.80
C LEU A 520 11.39 -20.89 -6.06
N GLY A 521 11.43 -21.51 -7.23
CA GLY A 521 10.92 -20.94 -8.47
C GLY A 521 9.40 -20.81 -8.51
N ASN A 522 8.68 -21.47 -7.60
CA ASN A 522 7.22 -21.50 -7.52
C ASN A 522 6.53 -21.88 -8.86
N VAL A 523 7.14 -22.80 -9.60
CA VAL A 523 6.65 -23.24 -10.92
C VAL A 523 5.54 -24.28 -10.73
N MET A 524 4.29 -23.88 -10.96
CA MET A 524 3.12 -24.69 -10.64
C MET A 524 2.42 -25.30 -11.86
N ASN A 525 2.56 -24.72 -13.04
CA ASN A 525 1.85 -25.08 -14.27
C ASN A 525 2.77 -25.21 -15.49
N GLY A 526 2.25 -25.83 -16.55
CA GLY A 526 2.99 -26.14 -17.77
C GLY A 526 3.41 -24.89 -18.56
N GLN A 527 2.61 -23.81 -18.52
CA GLN A 527 2.97 -22.55 -19.18
C GLN A 527 4.18 -21.89 -18.50
N ALA A 528 4.25 -21.93 -17.17
CA ALA A 528 5.41 -21.44 -16.43
C ALA A 528 6.66 -22.29 -16.71
N VAL A 529 6.53 -23.63 -16.82
CA VAL A 529 7.63 -24.50 -17.25
C VAL A 529 8.12 -24.10 -18.65
N SER A 530 7.21 -23.93 -19.61
CA SER A 530 7.54 -23.54 -20.99
C SER A 530 8.22 -22.17 -21.02
N PHE A 531 7.75 -21.22 -20.23
CA PHE A 531 8.39 -19.90 -20.11
C PHE A 531 9.84 -20.02 -19.65
N TYR A 532 10.12 -20.67 -18.53
CA TYR A 532 11.48 -20.77 -18.00
C TYR A 532 12.40 -21.59 -18.90
N ALA A 533 11.92 -22.68 -19.48
CA ALA A 533 12.67 -23.48 -20.45
C ALA A 533 13.05 -22.66 -21.69
N GLY A 534 12.11 -21.86 -22.22
CA GLY A 534 12.36 -20.94 -23.34
C GLY A 534 13.38 -19.83 -23.03
N HIS A 535 13.61 -19.55 -21.73
CA HIS A 535 14.61 -18.60 -21.23
C HIS A 535 15.88 -19.29 -20.71
N GLY A 536 16.17 -20.52 -21.12
CA GLY A 536 17.44 -21.21 -20.86
C GLY A 536 17.56 -21.90 -19.51
N VAL A 537 16.46 -22.12 -18.79
CA VAL A 537 16.48 -22.92 -17.55
C VAL A 537 16.47 -24.41 -17.91
N ALA A 538 17.56 -25.09 -17.61
CA ALA A 538 17.77 -26.49 -17.98
C ALA A 538 17.07 -27.49 -17.04
N SER A 539 16.89 -27.13 -15.76
CA SER A 539 16.24 -27.99 -14.75
C SER A 539 15.23 -27.18 -13.95
N ILE A 540 13.99 -27.66 -13.92
CA ILE A 540 12.86 -26.98 -13.28
C ILE A 540 12.15 -27.93 -12.33
N ALA A 541 12.35 -27.73 -11.01
CA ALA A 541 11.57 -28.43 -10.01
C ALA A 541 10.17 -27.78 -9.85
N PRO A 542 9.13 -28.58 -9.61
CA PRO A 542 7.80 -28.05 -9.35
C PRO A 542 7.73 -27.23 -8.05
N ALA A 543 6.72 -26.36 -7.95
CA ALA A 543 6.42 -25.62 -6.75
C ALA A 543 6.21 -26.57 -5.54
N PHE A 544 6.54 -26.11 -4.34
CA PHE A 544 6.36 -26.88 -3.10
C PHE A 544 4.91 -27.35 -2.91
N GLU A 545 3.95 -26.57 -3.32
CA GLU A 545 2.52 -26.87 -3.28
C GLU A 545 2.11 -28.06 -4.18
N ARG A 546 2.87 -28.33 -5.25
CA ARG A 546 2.63 -29.46 -6.16
C ARG A 546 3.40 -30.71 -5.73
N ALA A 547 4.63 -30.53 -5.30
CA ALA A 547 5.50 -31.62 -4.84
C ALA A 547 6.37 -31.14 -3.66
N PRO A 548 5.91 -31.33 -2.42
CA PRO A 548 6.70 -30.97 -1.24
C PRO A 548 8.05 -31.69 -1.26
N ALA A 549 9.14 -30.90 -1.23
CA ALA A 549 10.49 -31.47 -1.17
C ALA A 549 10.78 -31.98 0.25
N GLU A 550 11.36 -33.18 0.36
CA GLU A 550 11.77 -33.75 1.64
C GLU A 550 12.65 -32.86 2.46
N LYS A 551 13.13 -32.33 3.03
CA LYS A 551 14.08 -31.41 3.69
C LYS A 551 14.00 -29.97 3.16
N ALA A 552 12.81 -29.54 2.68
CA ALA A 552 12.64 -28.15 2.25
C ALA A 552 12.83 -27.17 3.41
N VAL A 553 13.52 -26.07 3.12
CA VAL A 553 13.51 -24.92 4.01
C VAL A 553 12.13 -24.25 3.91
N LEU A 554 11.44 -24.13 5.04
CA LEU A 554 10.07 -23.63 5.07
C LEU A 554 9.98 -22.10 5.06
N MET A 555 11.01 -21.41 5.57
CA MET A 555 11.07 -19.95 5.58
C MET A 555 12.52 -19.46 5.43
N PHE A 556 12.68 -18.39 4.69
CA PHE A 556 13.95 -17.67 4.51
C PHE A 556 13.81 -16.26 5.04
N CYS A 557 14.53 -15.90 6.09
CA CYS A 557 14.33 -14.65 6.82
C CYS A 557 15.61 -13.82 6.87
N LYS A 558 15.53 -12.54 6.51
CA LYS A 558 16.61 -11.57 6.82
C LYS A 558 16.64 -11.25 8.33
N HIS A 559 15.47 -11.28 9.01
CA HIS A 559 15.39 -11.30 10.46
C HIS A 559 16.10 -12.56 11.01
N CYS A 560 16.96 -12.38 12.00
CA CYS A 560 17.80 -13.43 12.54
C CYS A 560 17.78 -13.39 14.07
N LEU A 561 17.25 -14.46 14.69
CA LEU A 561 17.16 -14.54 16.15
C LEU A 561 18.52 -14.50 16.83
N ARG A 562 19.56 -15.08 16.22
CA ARG A 562 20.93 -14.99 16.72
C ARG A 562 21.40 -13.54 16.81
N TYR A 563 21.08 -12.70 15.79
CA TYR A 563 21.37 -11.28 15.83
C TYR A 563 20.53 -10.52 16.86
N SER A 564 19.24 -10.87 16.98
CA SER A 564 18.34 -10.23 17.96
C SER A 564 18.76 -10.49 19.39
N MET A 565 19.31 -11.68 19.67
CA MET A 565 19.83 -12.06 21.00
C MET A 565 21.22 -11.52 21.31
N GLY A 566 21.90 -10.87 20.37
CA GLY A 566 23.23 -10.33 20.60
C GLY A 566 24.40 -11.23 20.22
N TRP A 567 24.17 -12.39 19.60
CA TRP A 567 25.17 -13.45 19.36
C TRP A 567 25.60 -13.61 17.91
N CYS A 568 25.39 -12.60 17.08
CA CYS A 568 25.79 -12.68 15.67
C CYS A 568 27.33 -12.66 15.53
N PRO A 569 27.97 -13.68 14.95
CA PRO A 569 29.42 -13.74 14.87
C PRO A 569 30.03 -12.72 13.88
N VAL A 570 29.19 -12.15 13.02
CA VAL A 570 29.63 -11.17 11.98
C VAL A 570 29.50 -9.73 12.49
N HIS A 571 28.44 -9.43 13.25
CA HIS A 571 28.09 -8.05 13.62
C HIS A 571 28.20 -7.76 15.12
N GLN A 572 28.45 -8.76 15.97
CA GLN A 572 28.44 -8.64 17.42
C GLN A 572 29.61 -9.38 18.04
N ARG A 573 30.06 -8.95 19.23
CA ARG A 573 31.22 -9.52 19.92
C ARG A 573 30.87 -10.67 20.87
N GLU A 574 29.65 -10.66 21.38
CA GLU A 574 29.19 -11.66 22.34
C GLU A 574 28.95 -13.01 21.65
N ARG A 575 29.33 -14.07 22.34
CA ARG A 575 29.04 -15.46 21.91
C ARG A 575 27.86 -16.00 22.69
N SER A 576 27.04 -16.83 22.03
CA SER A 576 25.97 -17.52 22.71
C SER A 576 26.50 -18.45 23.80
N PRO A 577 25.90 -18.43 25.01
CA PRO A 577 26.18 -19.45 26.05
C PRO A 577 25.47 -20.78 25.79
N TYR A 578 24.64 -20.85 24.76
CA TYR A 578 23.81 -22.02 24.43
C TYR A 578 24.37 -22.75 23.22
N ARG A 579 24.08 -24.08 23.15
CA ARG A 579 24.61 -24.98 22.11
C ARG A 579 23.67 -25.04 20.90
N GLU A 580 24.20 -24.81 19.71
CA GLU A 580 23.48 -25.00 18.44
C GLU A 580 23.36 -26.48 18.06
N PRO A 581 22.30 -26.89 17.26
CA PRO A 581 21.30 -26.01 16.62
C PRO A 581 20.22 -25.51 17.58
N TYR A 582 19.67 -24.33 17.30
CA TYR A 582 18.50 -23.81 18.00
C TYR A 582 17.21 -24.28 17.33
N TYR A 583 16.14 -24.35 18.15
CA TYR A 583 14.83 -24.75 17.70
C TYR A 583 13.77 -23.76 18.19
N LEU A 584 12.82 -23.45 17.29
CA LEU A 584 11.55 -22.87 17.68
C LEU A 584 10.61 -24.01 18.08
N VAL A 585 10.01 -23.92 19.25
CA VAL A 585 9.02 -24.89 19.75
C VAL A 585 7.69 -24.17 19.88
N SER A 586 6.68 -24.61 19.15
CA SER A 586 5.32 -24.06 19.22
C SER A 586 4.57 -24.58 20.47
N THR A 587 3.46 -23.94 20.81
CA THR A 587 2.63 -24.31 21.97
C THR A 587 2.04 -25.71 21.88
N ASP A 588 1.88 -26.28 20.68
CA ASP A 588 1.48 -27.67 20.42
C ASP A 588 2.66 -28.63 20.34
N GLY A 589 3.87 -28.20 20.72
CA GLY A 589 5.07 -29.01 20.82
C GLY A 589 5.81 -29.28 19.51
N LYS A 590 5.36 -28.75 18.38
CA LYS A 590 6.09 -28.90 17.11
C LYS A 590 7.42 -28.15 17.17
N ARG A 591 8.46 -28.76 16.62
CA ARG A 591 9.81 -28.22 16.61
C ARG A 591 10.21 -27.82 15.19
N PHE A 592 10.91 -26.70 15.09
CA PHE A 592 11.46 -26.18 13.82
C PHE A 592 12.93 -25.85 14.05
N ARG A 593 13.80 -26.47 13.28
CA ARG A 593 15.25 -26.25 13.39
C ARG A 593 15.61 -24.91 12.72
N LEU A 594 16.43 -24.13 13.40
CA LEU A 594 17.00 -22.90 12.85
C LEU A 594 18.38 -23.18 12.25
N GLU A 595 18.61 -22.68 11.05
CA GLU A 595 19.91 -22.67 10.38
C GLU A 595 20.30 -21.22 10.08
N PHE A 596 21.56 -20.86 10.34
CA PHE A 596 22.06 -19.50 10.20
C PHE A 596 23.10 -19.43 9.09
N ASP A 597 22.70 -18.91 7.92
CA ASP A 597 23.61 -18.59 6.82
C ASP A 597 24.22 -17.19 7.06
N CYS A 598 25.29 -17.15 7.83
CA CYS A 598 25.94 -15.89 8.22
C CYS A 598 26.65 -15.19 7.05
N LYS A 599 26.98 -15.90 5.97
CA LYS A 599 27.56 -15.30 4.75
C LYS A 599 26.54 -14.41 4.04
N ASN A 600 25.30 -14.89 3.94
CA ASN A 600 24.19 -14.19 3.29
C ASN A 600 23.29 -13.41 4.28
N CYS A 601 23.66 -13.37 5.56
CA CYS A 601 22.86 -12.75 6.63
C CYS A 601 21.41 -13.24 6.65
N GLN A 602 21.20 -14.55 6.56
CA GLN A 602 19.90 -15.19 6.44
C GLN A 602 19.69 -16.25 7.53
N MET A 603 18.51 -16.27 8.11
CA MET A 603 18.04 -17.36 8.98
C MET A 603 17.02 -18.20 8.21
N LYS A 604 17.18 -19.52 8.28
CA LYS A 604 16.28 -20.49 7.67
C LYS A 604 15.52 -21.25 8.76
N VAL A 605 14.25 -21.52 8.52
CA VAL A 605 13.39 -22.31 9.39
C VAL A 605 13.06 -23.61 8.68
N ASN A 606 13.44 -24.72 9.27
CA ASN A 606 13.29 -26.07 8.71
C ASN A 606 12.33 -26.89 9.56
N ALA A 607 11.55 -27.78 8.94
CA ALA A 607 10.84 -28.83 9.68
C ALA A 607 11.84 -29.80 10.33
N VAL A 608 11.44 -30.43 11.44
CA VAL A 608 12.23 -31.48 12.14
C VAL A 608 11.54 -32.80 11.99
#